data_9c8d354c3a53c738ab36a31b244590d0
#
_entry.id   9c8d354c3a53c738ab36a31b244590d0
#
_cell.length_a   1.000
_cell.length_b   1.000
_cell.length_c   1.000
_cell.angle_alpha   90.00
_cell.angle_beta   90.00
_cell.angle_gamma   90.00
#
_symmetry.space_group_name_H-M   'P 1'
#
loop_
_entity.id
_entity.type
_entity.pdbx_description
1 polymer ?
#
loop_
_entity_poly.entity_id
_entity_poly.type
_entity_poly.pdbx_seq_one_letter_code
_entity_poly.pdbx_strand_id
1 'polypeptide(L)'
;MRVHFRWTTAYFIALLLLQVPAIEADQPTPVSPSTQNTPIAAQLLGTWRLVAVTEEEGGRVIPSPDYGLHPAGYLMYDSTGHVCVQLMNTTRPKWKDGDVPTPDEARSAILGFGGYCGRYEIHAAEHYVVHFPEADLWPNDIGQALKRTFELSGDRLVLKAVERRPSDGRLTTNIITWTRVK
;
A
#
# COMPACT_ATOMS: atom_id res chain seq x y z
N MET A 1 -90.71 -14.59 -37.48
CA MET A 1 -89.74 -14.90 -36.46
C MET A 1 -88.35 -14.82 -37.03
N ARG A 2 -87.64 -13.71 -36.87
CA ARG A 2 -86.31 -13.45 -37.52
C ARG A 2 -85.27 -13.62 -36.43
N VAL A 3 -84.35 -14.58 -36.56
CA VAL A 3 -83.18 -14.80 -35.69
C VAL A 3 -82.03 -14.03 -36.25
N HIS A 4 -81.50 -13.02 -35.50
CA HIS A 4 -80.33 -12.29 -35.84
C HIS A 4 -79.12 -13.01 -35.26
N PHE A 5 -78.21 -13.45 -36.18
CA PHE A 5 -76.91 -14.03 -35.85
C PHE A 5 -75.88 -12.90 -35.74
N ARG A 6 -75.32 -12.67 -34.53
CA ARG A 6 -74.27 -11.67 -34.27
C ARG A 6 -72.93 -12.34 -34.39
N TRP A 7 -72.14 -11.87 -35.33
CA TRP A 7 -70.70 -12.24 -35.43
C TRP A 7 -69.91 -11.45 -34.43
N THR A 8 -69.21 -12.10 -33.48
CA THR A 8 -68.20 -11.50 -32.61
C THR A 8 -66.84 -11.70 -33.20
N THR A 9 -66.25 -10.61 -33.67
CA THR A 9 -64.90 -10.59 -34.22
C THR A 9 -63.92 -10.64 -33.07
N ALA A 10 -63.17 -11.75 -32.91
CA ALA A 10 -62.08 -11.88 -31.92
C ALA A 10 -60.82 -11.24 -32.52
N TYR A 11 -60.39 -10.15 -31.91
CA TYR A 11 -59.07 -9.58 -32.18
C TYR A 11 -58.00 -10.37 -31.49
N PHE A 12 -57.14 -11.10 -32.22
CA PHE A 12 -55.92 -11.64 -31.69
C PHE A 12 -54.89 -10.53 -31.61
N ILE A 13 -54.58 -10.06 -30.41
CA ILE A 13 -53.41 -9.19 -30.18
C ILE A 13 -52.20 -10.11 -30.13
N ALA A 14 -51.39 -10.10 -31.19
CA ALA A 14 -50.07 -10.73 -31.19
C ALA A 14 -49.13 -9.89 -30.31
N LEU A 15 -48.83 -10.39 -29.10
CA LEU A 15 -47.84 -9.79 -28.26
C LEU A 15 -46.43 -10.13 -28.79
N LEU A 16 -45.82 -9.17 -29.47
CA LEU A 16 -44.44 -9.29 -29.96
C LEU A 16 -43.52 -9.12 -28.78
N LEU A 17 -43.01 -10.21 -28.18
CA LEU A 17 -41.96 -10.20 -27.18
C LEU A 17 -40.63 -9.78 -27.83
N LEU A 18 -40.27 -8.51 -27.67
CA LEU A 18 -38.93 -8.02 -27.97
C LEU A 18 -37.96 -8.68 -26.98
N GLN A 19 -37.24 -9.67 -27.46
CA GLN A 19 -36.08 -10.22 -26.72
C GLN A 19 -34.96 -9.20 -26.76
N VAL A 20 -34.77 -8.49 -25.68
CA VAL A 20 -33.59 -7.66 -25.45
C VAL A 20 -32.41 -8.61 -25.18
N PRO A 21 -31.32 -8.60 -25.97
CA PRO A 21 -30.16 -9.41 -25.67
C PRO A 21 -29.61 -8.93 -24.31
N ALA A 22 -29.49 -9.83 -23.36
CA ALA A 22 -28.78 -9.57 -22.11
C ALA A 22 -27.33 -9.22 -22.46
N ILE A 23 -26.94 -7.97 -22.19
CA ILE A 23 -25.54 -7.58 -22.20
C ILE A 23 -24.93 -8.30 -20.99
N GLU A 24 -24.23 -9.39 -21.24
CA GLU A 24 -23.42 -10.09 -20.25
C GLU A 24 -22.36 -9.09 -19.81
N ALA A 25 -22.52 -8.51 -18.63
CA ALA A 25 -21.53 -7.64 -18.04
C ALA A 25 -20.27 -8.48 -17.87
N ASP A 26 -19.20 -8.06 -18.55
CA ASP A 26 -17.86 -8.61 -18.42
C ASP A 26 -17.45 -8.55 -16.94
N GLN A 27 -17.64 -9.66 -16.23
CA GLN A 27 -17.20 -9.80 -14.86
C GLN A 27 -15.68 -9.73 -14.90
N PRO A 28 -15.05 -8.82 -14.14
CA PRO A 28 -13.60 -8.83 -14.06
C PRO A 28 -13.17 -10.23 -13.60
N THR A 29 -12.46 -10.91 -14.48
CA THR A 29 -11.90 -12.22 -14.18
C THR A 29 -11.13 -12.09 -12.87
N PRO A 30 -11.34 -12.97 -11.87
CA PRO A 30 -10.55 -12.96 -10.66
C PRO A 30 -9.10 -13.12 -11.11
N VAL A 31 -8.28 -12.09 -10.84
CA VAL A 31 -6.84 -12.14 -11.09
C VAL A 31 -6.34 -13.27 -10.22
N SER A 32 -6.02 -14.40 -10.83
CA SER A 32 -5.41 -15.53 -10.14
C SER A 32 -4.17 -15.00 -9.42
N PRO A 33 -3.98 -15.31 -8.12
CA PRO A 33 -2.79 -14.90 -7.41
C PRO A 33 -1.60 -15.40 -8.23
N SER A 34 -0.78 -14.45 -8.72
CA SER A 34 0.46 -14.75 -9.43
C SER A 34 1.22 -15.79 -8.60
N THR A 35 1.74 -16.82 -9.25
CA THR A 35 2.47 -17.93 -8.61
C THR A 35 3.63 -17.33 -7.83
N GLN A 36 3.38 -16.90 -6.61
CA GLN A 36 4.36 -16.38 -5.69
C GLN A 36 5.30 -17.55 -5.38
N ASN A 37 6.59 -17.33 -5.55
CA ASN A 37 7.61 -18.29 -5.16
C ASN A 37 7.50 -18.42 -3.63
N THR A 38 6.65 -19.34 -3.20
CA THR A 38 6.15 -19.54 -1.83
C THR A 38 7.24 -19.41 -0.73
N PRO A 39 8.52 -19.82 -0.95
CA PRO A 39 9.53 -19.69 0.11
C PRO A 39 9.86 -18.25 0.49
N ILE A 40 10.06 -17.33 -0.48
CA ILE A 40 10.47 -15.95 -0.19
C ILE A 40 9.29 -15.13 0.36
N ALA A 41 8.11 -15.29 -0.23
CA ALA A 41 6.90 -14.63 0.25
C ALA A 41 6.60 -15.00 1.71
N ALA A 42 6.69 -16.30 2.04
CA ALA A 42 6.52 -16.78 3.41
C ALA A 42 7.60 -16.23 4.37
N GLN A 43 8.83 -16.05 3.88
CA GLN A 43 9.92 -15.50 4.66
C GLN A 43 9.77 -13.97 4.92
N LEU A 44 9.00 -13.22 4.14
CA LEU A 44 8.72 -11.81 4.41
C LEU A 44 7.65 -11.63 5.49
N LEU A 45 6.75 -12.60 5.67
CA LEU A 45 5.69 -12.52 6.66
C LEU A 45 6.21 -12.34 8.09
N GLY A 46 5.47 -11.58 8.88
CA GLY A 46 5.72 -11.36 10.30
C GLY A 46 6.13 -9.92 10.62
N THR A 47 6.69 -9.75 11.81
CA THR A 47 7.07 -8.45 12.36
C THR A 47 8.56 -8.23 12.27
N TRP A 48 8.94 -7.06 11.81
CA TRP A 48 10.32 -6.61 11.65
C TRP A 48 10.54 -5.34 12.46
N ARG A 49 11.64 -5.28 13.19
CA ARG A 49 12.05 -4.08 13.93
C ARG A 49 13.06 -3.29 13.13
N LEU A 50 12.91 -1.98 13.11
CA LEU A 50 13.81 -1.06 12.44
C LEU A 50 15.20 -1.09 13.10
N VAL A 51 16.24 -1.17 12.27
CA VAL A 51 17.65 -1.12 12.68
C VAL A 51 18.28 0.20 12.25
N ALA A 52 18.08 0.59 10.98
CA ALA A 52 18.68 1.80 10.42
C ALA A 52 17.85 2.30 9.25
N VAL A 53 17.86 3.62 9.06
CA VAL A 53 17.48 4.30 7.83
C VAL A 53 18.70 5.06 7.34
N THR A 54 19.19 4.69 6.17
CA THR A 54 20.31 5.37 5.52
C THR A 54 19.90 5.82 4.13
N GLU A 55 20.63 6.78 3.60
CA GLU A 55 20.39 7.32 2.27
C GLU A 55 21.66 7.31 1.46
N GLU A 56 21.55 6.95 0.20
CA GLU A 56 22.63 7.11 -0.76
C GLU A 56 22.47 8.46 -1.47
N GLU A 57 23.46 9.32 -1.26
CA GLU A 57 23.55 10.66 -1.87
C GLU A 57 24.96 10.87 -2.42
N GLY A 58 25.08 11.13 -3.73
CA GLY A 58 26.37 11.37 -4.36
C GLY A 58 27.38 10.22 -4.25
N GLY A 59 26.90 8.97 -4.23
CA GLY A 59 27.74 7.77 -4.10
C GLY A 59 28.21 7.48 -2.67
N ARG A 60 27.66 8.18 -1.68
CA ARG A 60 27.95 7.96 -0.26
C ARG A 60 26.70 7.54 0.47
N VAL A 61 26.81 6.54 1.35
CA VAL A 61 25.75 6.12 2.25
C VAL A 61 25.91 6.87 3.57
N ILE A 62 24.88 7.62 3.95
CA ILE A 62 24.85 8.42 5.18
C ILE A 62 23.59 8.04 6.00
N PRO A 63 23.58 8.23 7.32
CA PRO A 63 22.36 8.15 8.11
C PRO A 63 21.32 9.14 7.57
N SER A 64 20.06 8.74 7.52
CA SER A 64 19.00 9.65 7.06
C SER A 64 18.93 10.88 7.97
N PRO A 65 18.99 12.10 7.41
CA PRO A 65 18.83 13.33 8.19
C PRO A 65 17.48 13.40 8.93
N ASP A 66 16.42 12.83 8.34
CA ASP A 66 15.07 12.89 8.91
C ASP A 66 14.88 11.88 10.05
N TYR A 67 15.52 10.70 9.97
CA TYR A 67 15.35 9.63 10.96
C TYR A 67 16.52 9.49 11.94
N GLY A 68 17.67 10.10 11.67
CA GLY A 68 18.82 10.12 12.56
C GLY A 68 19.58 8.80 12.69
N LEU A 69 20.47 8.73 13.69
CA LEU A 69 21.38 7.58 13.89
C LEU A 69 20.70 6.37 14.53
N HIS A 70 19.67 6.60 15.35
CA HIS A 70 19.01 5.57 16.14
C HIS A 70 17.50 5.62 15.94
N PRO A 71 17.01 5.33 14.74
CA PRO A 71 15.58 5.33 14.49
C PRO A 71 14.89 4.18 15.22
N ALA A 72 13.59 4.34 15.50
CA ALA A 72 12.74 3.27 15.97
C ALA A 72 11.58 3.04 14.99
N GLY A 73 11.06 1.82 14.92
CA GLY A 73 9.94 1.53 14.06
C GLY A 73 9.69 0.05 13.89
N TYR A 74 8.61 -0.22 13.16
CA TYR A 74 8.20 -1.57 12.82
C TYR A 74 7.69 -1.64 11.39
N LEU A 75 7.90 -2.79 10.79
CA LEU A 75 7.29 -3.22 9.54
C LEU A 75 6.59 -4.54 9.80
N MET A 76 5.35 -4.65 9.39
CA MET A 76 4.56 -5.87 9.53
C MET A 76 3.98 -6.27 8.18
N TYR A 77 4.26 -7.49 7.76
CA TYR A 77 3.58 -8.14 6.64
C TYR A 77 2.69 -9.24 7.19
N ASP A 78 1.41 -9.19 6.91
CA ASP A 78 0.49 -10.24 7.32
C ASP A 78 0.15 -11.21 6.18
N SER A 79 -0.45 -12.34 6.53
CA SER A 79 -0.84 -13.37 5.56
C SER A 79 -2.09 -13.03 4.75
N THR A 80 -2.76 -11.93 5.08
CA THR A 80 -3.95 -11.45 4.35
C THR A 80 -3.61 -10.47 3.23
N GLY A 81 -2.31 -10.17 3.04
CA GLY A 81 -1.84 -9.27 2.01
C GLY A 81 -1.75 -7.81 2.46
N HIS A 82 -1.75 -7.55 3.78
CA HIS A 82 -1.61 -6.20 4.32
C HIS A 82 -0.24 -5.95 4.91
N VAL A 83 0.19 -4.70 4.81
CA VAL A 83 1.45 -4.19 5.32
C VAL A 83 1.20 -2.96 6.17
N CYS A 84 1.90 -2.85 7.31
CA CYS A 84 2.01 -1.61 8.07
C CYS A 84 3.47 -1.27 8.31
N VAL A 85 3.82 -0.01 8.10
CA VAL A 85 5.18 0.53 8.28
C VAL A 85 5.11 1.72 9.22
N GLN A 86 6.04 1.80 10.17
CA GLN A 86 6.26 2.97 11.00
C GLN A 86 7.74 3.21 11.17
N LEU A 87 8.18 4.44 10.93
CA LEU A 87 9.55 4.91 11.09
C LEU A 87 9.52 6.15 11.97
N MET A 88 10.41 6.24 12.93
CA MET A 88 10.44 7.36 13.87
C MET A 88 11.87 7.77 14.21
N ASN A 89 12.15 9.05 14.11
CA ASN A 89 13.32 9.65 14.71
C ASN A 89 13.13 9.73 16.24
N THR A 90 13.98 9.04 16.99
CA THR A 90 13.87 8.98 18.46
C THR A 90 14.31 10.26 19.17
N THR A 91 14.95 11.19 18.46
CA THR A 91 15.42 12.47 19.00
C THR A 91 14.43 13.62 18.80
N ARG A 92 13.21 13.34 18.30
CA ARG A 92 12.16 14.36 18.21
C ARG A 92 11.87 14.94 19.57
N PRO A 93 11.84 16.28 19.72
CA PRO A 93 11.53 16.91 20.99
C PRO A 93 10.10 16.59 21.43
N LYS A 94 9.91 16.48 22.74
CA LYS A 94 8.55 16.48 23.32
C LYS A 94 7.94 17.87 23.17
N TRP A 95 6.65 17.92 22.97
CA TRP A 95 5.91 19.18 22.96
C TRP A 95 5.95 19.86 24.32
N LYS A 96 6.06 21.16 24.34
CA LYS A 96 6.17 21.95 25.58
C LYS A 96 4.85 22.04 26.33
N ASP A 97 3.75 22.11 25.60
CA ASP A 97 2.42 22.29 26.16
C ASP A 97 1.52 21.09 25.81
N GLY A 98 1.68 20.01 26.58
CA GLY A 98 0.82 18.84 26.56
C GLY A 98 0.46 18.34 25.15
N ASP A 99 -0.81 18.47 24.78
CA ASP A 99 -1.34 17.89 23.53
C ASP A 99 -1.47 18.93 22.40
N VAL A 100 -1.04 20.17 22.62
CA VAL A 100 -1.16 21.26 21.63
C VAL A 100 0.22 21.69 21.14
N PRO A 101 0.67 21.19 19.97
CA PRO A 101 1.96 21.57 19.43
C PRO A 101 1.94 22.99 18.85
N THR A 102 3.07 23.69 18.96
CA THR A 102 3.34 24.85 18.10
C THR A 102 3.54 24.40 16.64
N PRO A 103 3.45 25.31 15.66
CA PRO A 103 3.71 24.97 14.26
C PRO A 103 5.07 24.29 14.02
N ASP A 104 6.13 24.73 14.70
CA ASP A 104 7.47 24.14 14.57
C ASP A 104 7.55 22.75 15.19
N GLU A 105 6.90 22.54 16.33
CA GLU A 105 6.81 21.22 16.97
C GLU A 105 6.01 20.24 16.11
N ALA A 106 4.88 20.67 15.54
CA ALA A 106 4.08 19.87 14.60
C ALA A 106 4.89 19.52 13.35
N ARG A 107 5.60 20.49 12.76
CA ARG A 107 6.48 20.25 11.62
C ARG A 107 7.58 19.24 11.96
N SER A 108 8.25 19.39 13.09
CA SER A 108 9.30 18.45 13.54
C SER A 108 8.74 17.05 13.77
N ALA A 109 7.54 16.95 14.35
CA ALA A 109 6.89 15.66 14.57
C ALA A 109 6.56 14.95 13.25
N ILE A 110 6.07 15.68 12.25
CA ILE A 110 5.74 15.14 10.92
C ILE A 110 7.00 14.71 10.18
N LEU A 111 8.02 15.57 10.07
CA LEU A 111 9.25 15.26 9.32
C LEU A 111 10.05 14.12 9.92
N GLY A 112 10.01 13.95 11.23
CA GLY A 112 10.69 12.86 11.93
C GLY A 112 9.86 11.59 12.10
N PHE A 113 8.75 11.46 11.39
CA PHE A 113 7.89 10.27 11.41
C PHE A 113 7.44 9.92 10.00
N GLY A 114 7.40 8.64 9.69
CA GLY A 114 6.79 8.09 8.48
C GLY A 114 5.95 6.89 8.87
N GLY A 115 4.79 6.75 8.24
CA GLY A 115 3.96 5.60 8.56
C GLY A 115 2.74 5.49 7.68
N TYR A 116 2.48 4.26 7.26
CA TYR A 116 1.30 3.90 6.48
C TYR A 116 0.90 2.46 6.75
N CYS A 117 -0.36 2.15 6.44
CA CYS A 117 -0.87 0.79 6.29
C CYS A 117 -1.60 0.68 4.95
N GLY A 118 -1.64 -0.52 4.39
CA GLY A 118 -2.30 -0.80 3.13
C GLY A 118 -2.03 -2.22 2.66
N ARG A 119 -2.21 -2.48 1.38
CA ARG A 119 -1.94 -3.79 0.77
C ARG A 119 -0.52 -3.88 0.23
N TYR A 120 -0.07 -5.10 -0.04
CA TYR A 120 1.20 -5.33 -0.69
C TYR A 120 1.14 -6.46 -1.70
N GLU A 121 2.06 -6.42 -2.66
CA GLU A 121 2.32 -7.49 -3.63
C GLU A 121 3.81 -7.81 -3.65
N ILE A 122 4.18 -9.11 -3.71
CA ILE A 122 5.56 -9.57 -3.75
C ILE A 122 5.89 -10.10 -5.14
N HIS A 123 6.93 -9.56 -5.73
CA HIS A 123 7.53 -10.02 -6.99
C HIS A 123 8.87 -10.70 -6.67
N ALA A 124 8.77 -11.95 -6.23
CA ALA A 124 9.91 -12.67 -5.65
C ALA A 124 11.03 -12.93 -6.65
N ALA A 125 10.72 -13.22 -7.90
CA ALA A 125 11.71 -13.49 -8.95
C ALA A 125 12.54 -12.24 -9.29
N GLU A 126 11.92 -11.06 -9.19
CA GLU A 126 12.56 -9.77 -9.49
C GLU A 126 13.04 -9.05 -8.23
N HIS A 127 12.92 -9.68 -7.06
CA HIS A 127 13.37 -9.15 -5.77
C HIS A 127 12.81 -7.76 -5.42
N TYR A 128 11.51 -7.53 -5.63
CA TYR A 128 10.83 -6.33 -5.17
C TYR A 128 9.45 -6.62 -4.57
N VAL A 129 8.99 -5.68 -3.76
CA VAL A 129 7.63 -5.63 -3.23
C VAL A 129 7.02 -4.28 -3.61
N VAL A 130 5.72 -4.26 -3.85
CA VAL A 130 4.95 -3.05 -4.06
C VAL A 130 4.00 -2.88 -2.88
N HIS A 131 4.04 -1.71 -2.25
CA HIS A 131 3.09 -1.31 -1.21
C HIS A 131 2.06 -0.36 -1.82
N PHE A 132 0.80 -0.54 -1.43
CA PHE A 132 -0.34 0.30 -1.85
C PHE A 132 -0.94 0.93 -0.60
N PRO A 133 -0.49 2.13 -0.17
CA PRO A 133 -1.00 2.79 1.01
C PRO A 133 -2.50 3.07 0.91
N GLU A 134 -3.23 2.72 1.97
CA GLU A 134 -4.66 3.00 2.14
C GLU A 134 -4.90 4.00 3.29
N ALA A 135 -3.98 4.03 4.25
CA ALA A 135 -3.89 5.02 5.31
C ALA A 135 -2.43 5.43 5.47
N ASP A 136 -2.11 6.70 5.28
CA ASP A 136 -0.74 7.21 5.24
C ASP A 136 -0.63 8.58 5.91
N LEU A 137 0.52 8.85 6.53
CA LEU A 137 0.88 10.19 7.02
C LEU A 137 0.96 11.19 5.85
N TRP A 138 1.43 10.74 4.67
CA TRP A 138 1.58 11.56 3.49
C TRP A 138 0.35 11.40 2.57
N PRO A 139 -0.55 12.40 2.48
CA PRO A 139 -1.78 12.29 1.70
C PRO A 139 -1.56 11.96 0.22
N ASN A 140 -0.41 12.36 -0.33
CA ASN A 140 -0.08 12.15 -1.74
C ASN A 140 0.30 10.70 -2.07
N ASP A 141 0.60 9.88 -1.08
CA ASP A 141 0.97 8.48 -1.27
C ASP A 141 -0.24 7.55 -1.30
N ILE A 142 -1.41 8.03 -0.88
CA ILE A 142 -2.67 7.27 -0.96
C ILE A 142 -2.97 6.92 -2.41
N GLY A 143 -3.16 5.62 -2.66
CA GLY A 143 -3.46 5.09 -4.00
C GLY A 143 -2.24 4.99 -4.94
N GLN A 144 -1.03 5.31 -4.45
CA GLN A 144 0.20 5.12 -5.23
C GLN A 144 0.72 3.69 -5.08
N ALA A 145 1.51 3.26 -6.08
CA ALA A 145 2.23 1.99 -6.05
C ALA A 145 3.69 2.25 -5.63
N LEU A 146 4.00 2.01 -4.38
CA LEU A 146 5.32 2.27 -3.80
C LEU A 146 6.22 1.04 -3.96
N LYS A 147 7.03 1.02 -5.02
CA LYS A 147 7.96 -0.08 -5.30
C LYS A 147 9.20 0.00 -4.42
N ARG A 148 9.57 -1.15 -3.83
CA ARG A 148 10.78 -1.33 -3.01
C ARG A 148 11.50 -2.60 -3.44
N THR A 149 12.77 -2.50 -3.83
CA THR A 149 13.60 -3.70 -3.96
C THR A 149 13.95 -4.23 -2.59
N PHE A 150 14.12 -5.55 -2.46
CA PHE A 150 14.47 -6.15 -1.18
C PHE A 150 15.67 -7.10 -1.28
N GLU A 151 16.41 -7.16 -0.19
CA GLU A 151 17.42 -8.17 0.09
C GLU A 151 17.03 -8.85 1.42
N LEU A 152 16.84 -10.17 1.39
CA LEU A 152 16.46 -10.96 2.56
C LEU A 152 17.52 -12.01 2.84
N SER A 153 18.05 -12.00 4.06
CA SER A 153 19.06 -12.96 4.51
C SER A 153 18.80 -13.32 5.98
N GLY A 154 18.21 -14.51 6.20
CA GLY A 154 17.81 -14.96 7.53
C GLY A 154 16.87 -13.98 8.21
N ASP A 155 17.29 -13.45 9.37
CA ASP A 155 16.52 -12.48 10.16
C ASP A 155 16.79 -11.01 9.74
N ARG A 156 17.48 -10.76 8.64
CA ARG A 156 17.77 -9.41 8.13
C ARG A 156 17.04 -9.15 6.83
N LEU A 157 16.27 -8.07 6.78
CA LEU A 157 15.60 -7.55 5.59
C LEU A 157 16.10 -6.14 5.29
N VAL A 158 16.44 -5.85 4.04
CA VAL A 158 16.75 -4.51 3.56
C VAL A 158 15.75 -4.15 2.48
N LEU A 159 15.10 -3.01 2.61
CA LEU A 159 14.24 -2.42 1.59
C LEU A 159 14.93 -1.18 1.02
N LYS A 160 14.90 -1.03 -0.31
CA LYS A 160 15.45 0.15 -0.99
C LYS A 160 14.41 0.78 -1.90
N ALA A 161 14.33 2.10 -1.87
CA ALA A 161 13.46 2.88 -2.74
C ALA A 161 14.12 4.21 -3.11
N VAL A 162 13.85 4.69 -4.32
CA VAL A 162 14.23 6.05 -4.73
C VAL A 162 13.07 6.96 -4.41
N GLU A 163 13.28 7.86 -3.47
CA GLU A 163 12.22 8.73 -2.92
C GLU A 163 12.75 10.16 -2.72
N ARG A 164 11.83 11.11 -2.58
CA ARG A 164 12.19 12.47 -2.18
C ARG A 164 12.26 12.55 -0.67
N ARG A 165 13.38 13.09 -0.16
CA ARG A 165 13.53 13.37 1.27
C ARG A 165 12.53 14.45 1.69
N PRO A 166 11.69 14.21 2.72
CA PRO A 166 10.64 15.15 3.11
C PRO A 166 11.16 16.51 3.60
N SER A 167 12.33 16.56 4.23
CA SER A 167 12.87 17.80 4.82
C SER A 167 13.36 18.82 3.78
N ASP A 168 13.91 18.38 2.64
CA ASP A 168 14.54 19.25 1.63
C ASP A 168 14.16 18.96 0.17
N GLY A 169 13.37 17.91 -0.08
CA GLY A 169 12.89 17.51 -1.40
C GLY A 169 13.94 16.86 -2.31
N ARG A 170 15.14 16.55 -1.83
CA ARG A 170 16.17 15.88 -2.61
C ARG A 170 15.78 14.45 -2.96
N LEU A 171 16.09 14.05 -4.20
CA LEU A 171 15.93 12.66 -4.62
C LEU A 171 17.11 11.83 -4.09
N THR A 172 16.81 10.83 -3.28
CA THR A 172 17.80 9.94 -2.65
C THR A 172 17.37 8.49 -2.80
N THR A 173 18.32 7.57 -2.65
CA THR A 173 17.97 6.16 -2.46
C THR A 173 17.91 5.87 -0.98
N ASN A 174 16.69 5.68 -0.47
CA ASN A 174 16.47 5.23 0.90
C ASN A 174 16.82 3.74 1.03
N ILE A 175 17.60 3.42 2.06
CA ILE A 175 18.00 2.06 2.41
C ILE A 175 17.57 1.80 3.84
N ILE A 176 16.53 0.99 4.01
CA ILE A 176 15.91 0.72 5.30
C ILE A 176 16.24 -0.71 5.71
N THR A 177 16.94 -0.84 6.83
CA THR A 177 17.37 -2.15 7.38
C THR A 177 16.48 -2.55 8.55
N TRP A 178 16.02 -3.78 8.50
CA TRP A 178 15.14 -4.40 9.47
C TRP A 178 15.72 -5.68 10.03
N THR A 179 15.35 -6.02 11.26
CA THR A 179 15.60 -7.35 11.85
C THR A 179 14.29 -7.99 12.29
N ARG A 180 14.18 -9.28 12.12
CA ARG A 180 12.98 -10.05 12.51
C ARG A 180 12.77 -9.99 14.02
N VAL A 181 11.51 -9.79 14.43
CA VAL A 181 11.10 -9.96 15.83
C VAL A 181 10.80 -11.43 16.07
N LYS A 182 11.37 -11.98 17.13
CA LYS A 182 11.18 -13.39 17.58
C LYS A 182 10.15 -13.44 18.68
#